data_9b073fec89b53e28a23b318f0ccb4394
#
_entry.id   9b073fec89b53e28a23b318f0ccb4394
#
_cell.length_a   1.000
_cell.length_b   1.000
_cell.length_c   1.000
_cell.angle_alpha   90.00
_cell.angle_beta   90.00
_cell.angle_gamma   90.00
#
_symmetry.space_group_name_H-M   'P 1'
#
loop_
_entity.id
_entity.type
_entity.pdbx_description
1 polymer ?
#
loop_
_entity_poly.entity_id
_entity_poly.type
_entity_poly.pdbx_seq_one_letter_code
_entity_poly.pdbx_strand_id
1 'polypeptide(L)'
;MLFKLSLKNISKSIKDYAIYFFTLILGVAIFYVFNAIDDQSVMMKVSSTTAEIIKLMTNVLSGVSVFVSIILAFLIVYASRFLIKRRNKEFGVYLTLGMSKKKISLILFIETLIIGIVSLVVGLGIGFLLSQLMSILVANMFEADLTRFQFVFSTNACIKTLIYFSIIYFVVMIFNTINISKCKLIDLMHSNKKSEKIKLKNPLFCTIVFIISCIALGFAYYQVTGGIEKMTYANSIFVPMGIGAVSTFFVFWSLSGLLLKIFISMKNTYYKGLNSFTLRQF
;
A
#
# COMPACT_ATOMS: atom_id res chain seq x y z
N MET A 1 -12.00 -9.80 -29.79
CA MET A 1 -13.25 -10.12 -29.05
C MET A 1 -13.06 -10.03 -27.52
N LEU A 2 -12.03 -10.63 -26.95
CA LEU A 2 -11.74 -10.58 -25.49
C LEU A 2 -11.50 -9.15 -24.97
N PHE A 3 -10.74 -8.32 -25.66
CA PHE A 3 -10.50 -6.92 -25.30
C PHE A 3 -11.79 -6.08 -25.19
N LYS A 4 -12.70 -6.22 -26.17
CA LYS A 4 -14.01 -5.54 -26.15
C LYS A 4 -14.88 -6.01 -24.99
N LEU A 5 -14.79 -7.30 -24.65
CA LEU A 5 -15.47 -7.88 -23.49
C LEU A 5 -14.91 -7.30 -22.18
N SER A 6 -13.57 -7.22 -22.04
CA SER A 6 -12.92 -6.66 -20.87
C SER A 6 -13.29 -5.19 -20.64
N LEU A 7 -13.30 -4.36 -21.68
CA LEU A 7 -13.74 -2.97 -21.58
C LEU A 7 -15.20 -2.85 -21.12
N LYS A 8 -16.09 -3.69 -21.69
CA LYS A 8 -17.50 -3.70 -21.31
C LYS A 8 -17.72 -4.17 -19.86
N ASN A 9 -16.90 -5.13 -19.40
CA ASN A 9 -16.92 -5.58 -18.01
C ASN A 9 -16.50 -4.48 -17.06
N ILE A 10 -15.41 -3.76 -17.34
CA ILE A 10 -14.96 -2.63 -16.53
C ILE A 10 -16.06 -1.58 -16.41
N SER A 11 -16.69 -1.20 -17.53
CA SER A 11 -17.77 -0.21 -17.56
C SER A 11 -19.00 -0.64 -16.77
N LYS A 12 -19.38 -1.93 -16.83
CA LYS A 12 -20.54 -2.46 -16.08
C LYS A 12 -20.29 -2.62 -14.58
N SER A 13 -19.08 -3.00 -14.20
CA SER A 13 -18.73 -3.32 -12.80
C SER A 13 -17.90 -2.21 -12.17
N ILE A 14 -18.08 -0.96 -12.58
CA ILE A 14 -17.26 0.18 -12.15
C ILE A 14 -17.18 0.32 -10.63
N LYS A 15 -18.25 -0.02 -9.89
CA LYS A 15 -18.28 0.01 -8.43
C LYS A 15 -17.34 -1.01 -7.79
N ASP A 16 -17.14 -2.15 -8.43
CA ASP A 16 -16.27 -3.21 -7.93
C ASP A 16 -14.79 -2.89 -8.19
N TYR A 17 -14.52 -2.20 -9.28
CA TYR A 17 -13.19 -1.72 -9.63
C TYR A 17 -12.80 -0.41 -8.94
N ALA A 18 -13.77 0.40 -8.51
CA ALA A 18 -13.52 1.75 -7.98
C ALA A 18 -12.54 1.73 -6.81
N ILE A 19 -12.71 0.82 -5.85
CA ILE A 19 -11.81 0.70 -4.69
C ILE A 19 -10.40 0.35 -5.15
N TYR A 20 -10.27 -0.61 -6.06
CA TYR A 20 -8.99 -1.02 -6.61
C TYR A 20 -8.30 0.12 -7.37
N PHE A 21 -9.05 0.79 -8.25
CA PHE A 21 -8.58 1.93 -9.04
C PHE A 21 -8.12 3.09 -8.16
N PHE A 22 -8.93 3.48 -7.17
CA PHE A 22 -8.61 4.54 -6.22
C PHE A 22 -7.37 4.22 -5.39
N THR A 23 -7.25 2.97 -4.95
CA THR A 23 -6.07 2.51 -4.20
C THR A 23 -4.79 2.61 -5.04
N LEU A 24 -4.85 2.22 -6.32
CA LEU A 24 -3.71 2.34 -7.24
C LEU A 24 -3.33 3.81 -7.48
N ILE A 25 -4.32 4.67 -7.73
CA ILE A 25 -4.09 6.12 -7.93
C ILE A 25 -3.39 6.73 -6.73
N LEU A 26 -3.93 6.50 -5.52
CA LEU A 26 -3.34 7.02 -4.29
C LEU A 26 -1.92 6.47 -4.07
N GLY A 27 -1.70 5.19 -4.31
CA GLY A 27 -0.39 4.58 -4.18
C GLY A 27 0.65 5.23 -5.11
N VAL A 28 0.30 5.41 -6.38
CA VAL A 28 1.16 6.07 -7.37
C VAL A 28 1.40 7.53 -6.99
N ALA A 29 0.35 8.26 -6.60
CA ALA A 29 0.45 9.67 -6.23
C ALA A 29 1.37 9.86 -5.01
N ILE A 30 1.17 9.08 -3.95
CA ILE A 30 2.01 9.14 -2.74
C ILE A 30 3.46 8.80 -3.08
N PHE A 31 3.69 7.75 -3.88
CA PHE A 31 5.05 7.35 -4.26
C PHE A 31 5.75 8.44 -5.09
N TYR A 32 5.03 9.08 -6.02
CA TYR A 32 5.56 10.21 -6.78
C TYR A 32 5.94 11.38 -5.87
N VAL A 33 5.04 11.77 -4.94
CA VAL A 33 5.27 12.86 -4.00
C VAL A 33 6.54 12.63 -3.19
N PHE A 34 6.71 11.44 -2.62
CA PHE A 34 7.91 11.11 -1.83
C PHE A 34 9.21 11.21 -2.64
N ASN A 35 9.19 10.77 -3.90
CA ASN A 35 10.38 10.84 -4.75
C ASN A 35 10.62 12.25 -5.33
N ALA A 36 9.58 13.09 -5.42
CA ALA A 36 9.71 14.44 -5.92
C ALA A 36 10.32 15.41 -4.88
N ILE A 37 10.25 15.07 -3.59
CA ILE A 37 10.85 15.89 -2.51
C ILE A 37 12.36 16.03 -2.69
N ASP A 38 13.06 14.99 -3.18
CA ASP A 38 14.50 15.02 -3.43
C ASP A 38 14.88 16.15 -4.41
N ASP A 39 14.22 16.20 -5.55
CA ASP A 39 14.51 17.19 -6.61
C ASP A 39 14.12 18.62 -6.20
N GLN A 40 13.11 18.74 -5.35
CA GLN A 40 12.65 20.03 -4.83
C GLN A 40 13.61 20.59 -3.78
N SER A 41 14.21 19.72 -2.94
CA SER A 41 15.19 20.11 -1.92
C SER A 41 16.49 20.62 -2.52
N VAL A 42 16.91 20.07 -3.67
CA VAL A 42 18.13 20.45 -4.39
C VAL A 42 18.01 21.87 -5.00
N MET A 43 16.80 22.33 -5.31
CA MET A 43 16.57 23.68 -5.87
C MET A 43 16.61 24.79 -4.83
N MET A 44 16.51 24.50 -3.56
CA MET A 44 16.79 25.46 -2.51
C MET A 44 18.31 25.69 -2.49
N LYS A 45 18.78 26.83 -3.06
CA LYS A 45 20.20 27.24 -3.04
C LYS A 45 20.64 27.40 -1.59
N VAL A 46 21.27 26.42 -1.04
CA VAL A 46 21.75 26.39 0.32
C VAL A 46 23.27 26.53 0.31
N SER A 47 23.81 27.31 1.25
CA SER A 47 25.21 27.60 1.48
C SER A 47 26.06 26.31 1.56
N SER A 48 27.34 26.39 1.22
CA SER A 48 28.27 25.23 1.08
C SER A 48 28.39 24.32 2.32
N THR A 49 28.15 24.83 3.49
CA THR A 49 28.11 24.03 4.75
C THR A 49 26.90 23.08 4.80
N THR A 50 25.89 23.35 4.02
CA THR A 50 24.63 22.59 3.98
C THR A 50 24.67 21.49 2.91
N ALA A 51 25.71 21.45 2.07
CA ALA A 51 25.84 20.42 1.02
C ALA A 51 26.00 19.02 1.61
N GLU A 52 26.69 18.86 2.75
CA GLU A 52 26.80 17.58 3.45
C GLU A 52 25.47 17.15 4.08
N ILE A 53 24.75 18.10 4.67
CA ILE A 53 23.42 17.85 5.23
C ILE A 53 22.43 17.45 4.12
N ILE A 54 22.47 18.11 2.98
CA ILE A 54 21.64 17.77 1.80
C ILE A 54 21.95 16.34 1.34
N LYS A 55 23.24 15.97 1.25
CA LYS A 55 23.64 14.61 0.85
C LYS A 55 23.17 13.54 1.83
N LEU A 56 23.24 13.82 3.12
CA LEU A 56 22.67 12.92 4.15
C LEU A 56 21.14 12.81 4.03
N MET A 57 20.45 13.94 3.84
CA MET A 57 19.00 13.96 3.63
C MET A 57 18.59 13.17 2.38
N THR A 58 19.28 13.34 1.27
CA THR A 58 19.02 12.59 0.03
C THR A 58 19.18 11.09 0.21
N ASN A 59 20.21 10.66 0.95
CA ASN A 59 20.41 9.24 1.27
C ASN A 59 19.27 8.69 2.15
N VAL A 60 18.83 9.44 3.16
CA VAL A 60 17.69 9.06 4.01
C VAL A 60 16.40 8.98 3.20
N LEU A 61 16.11 9.96 2.37
CA LEU A 61 14.93 9.99 1.51
C LEU A 61 14.95 8.83 0.49
N SER A 62 16.11 8.48 -0.04
CA SER A 62 16.26 7.31 -0.91
C SER A 62 15.89 6.01 -0.17
N GLY A 63 16.32 5.84 1.08
CA GLY A 63 15.92 4.70 1.90
C GLY A 63 14.42 4.68 2.21
N VAL A 64 13.84 5.84 2.52
CA VAL A 64 12.38 5.98 2.70
C VAL A 64 11.64 5.61 1.42
N SER A 65 12.14 6.00 0.25
CA SER A 65 11.53 5.65 -1.04
C SER A 65 11.44 4.13 -1.25
N VAL A 66 12.50 3.38 -0.91
CA VAL A 66 12.48 1.91 -0.96
C VAL A 66 11.42 1.34 0.00
N PHE A 67 11.34 1.88 1.22
CA PHE A 67 10.33 1.45 2.19
C PHE A 67 8.90 1.73 1.70
N VAL A 68 8.65 2.90 1.15
CA VAL A 68 7.35 3.27 0.55
C VAL A 68 7.01 2.35 -0.63
N SER A 69 8.01 1.94 -1.45
CA SER A 69 7.79 0.99 -2.54
C SER A 69 7.32 -0.39 -2.05
N ILE A 70 7.83 -0.85 -0.92
CA ILE A 70 7.39 -2.11 -0.28
C ILE A 70 5.95 -1.98 0.19
N ILE A 71 5.60 -0.87 0.84
CA ILE A 71 4.20 -0.60 1.26
C ILE A 71 3.28 -0.57 0.04
N LEU A 72 3.68 0.11 -1.03
CA LEU A 72 2.94 0.15 -2.29
C LEU A 72 2.70 -1.25 -2.86
N ALA A 73 3.72 -2.12 -2.84
CA ALA A 73 3.60 -3.50 -3.30
C ALA A 73 2.55 -4.28 -2.49
N PHE A 74 2.58 -4.19 -1.16
CA PHE A 74 1.58 -4.83 -0.30
C PHE A 74 0.18 -4.28 -0.57
N LEU A 75 0.04 -2.99 -0.75
CA LEU A 75 -1.22 -2.32 -1.00
C LEU A 75 -1.83 -2.76 -2.33
N ILE A 76 -1.01 -2.87 -3.39
CA ILE A 76 -1.45 -3.38 -4.69
C ILE A 76 -1.87 -4.85 -4.60
N VAL A 77 -1.10 -5.70 -3.90
CA VAL A 77 -1.44 -7.11 -3.68
C VAL A 77 -2.77 -7.24 -2.95
N TYR A 78 -2.97 -6.46 -1.89
CA TYR A 78 -4.20 -6.48 -1.10
C TYR A 78 -5.41 -6.04 -1.93
N ALA A 79 -5.31 -4.91 -2.60
CA ALA A 79 -6.37 -4.38 -3.45
C ALA A 79 -6.73 -5.35 -4.59
N SER A 80 -5.73 -5.98 -5.18
CA SER A 80 -5.91 -6.96 -6.24
C SER A 80 -6.61 -8.23 -5.74
N ARG A 81 -6.25 -8.76 -4.56
CA ARG A 81 -6.95 -9.89 -3.93
C ARG A 81 -8.41 -9.56 -3.63
N PHE A 82 -8.68 -8.34 -3.16
CA PHE A 82 -10.03 -7.87 -2.89
C PHE A 82 -10.87 -7.85 -4.17
N LEU A 83 -10.32 -7.33 -5.27
CA LEU A 83 -10.99 -7.31 -6.57
C LEU A 83 -11.35 -8.73 -7.04
N ILE A 84 -10.39 -9.66 -6.99
CA ILE A 84 -10.61 -11.06 -7.38
C ILE A 84 -11.71 -11.67 -6.52
N LYS A 85 -11.67 -11.50 -5.20
CA LYS A 85 -12.66 -12.05 -4.26
C LYS A 85 -14.08 -11.56 -4.59
N ARG A 86 -14.24 -10.28 -4.93
CA ARG A 86 -15.54 -9.71 -5.34
C ARG A 86 -16.09 -10.33 -6.63
N ARG A 87 -15.21 -10.62 -7.57
CA ARG A 87 -15.59 -11.14 -8.90
C ARG A 87 -15.61 -12.66 -9.01
N ASN A 88 -15.34 -13.38 -7.94
CA ASN A 88 -15.34 -14.86 -7.93
C ASN A 88 -16.63 -15.48 -8.49
N LYS A 89 -17.80 -14.89 -8.20
CA LYS A 89 -19.08 -15.35 -8.74
C LYS A 89 -19.17 -15.21 -10.25
N GLU A 90 -18.71 -14.10 -10.82
CA GLU A 90 -18.68 -13.87 -12.26
C GLU A 90 -17.79 -14.92 -12.94
N PHE A 91 -16.61 -15.18 -12.37
CA PHE A 91 -15.72 -16.23 -12.89
C PHE A 91 -16.34 -17.63 -12.80
N GLY A 92 -17.11 -17.90 -11.74
CA GLY A 92 -17.90 -19.12 -11.63
C GLY A 92 -18.92 -19.27 -12.76
N VAL A 93 -19.67 -18.21 -13.05
CA VAL A 93 -20.63 -18.19 -14.16
C VAL A 93 -19.95 -18.38 -15.51
N TYR A 94 -18.79 -17.75 -15.77
CA TYR A 94 -18.06 -17.97 -17.01
C TYR A 94 -17.60 -19.43 -17.19
N LEU A 95 -17.18 -20.07 -16.09
CA LEU A 95 -16.83 -21.48 -16.13
C LEU A 95 -18.03 -22.40 -16.40
N THR A 96 -19.21 -22.11 -15.82
CA THR A 96 -20.45 -22.88 -16.09
C THR A 96 -20.93 -22.71 -17.52
N LEU A 97 -20.68 -21.54 -18.15
CA LEU A 97 -20.94 -21.27 -19.56
C LEU A 97 -19.91 -21.93 -20.52
N GLY A 98 -18.97 -22.74 -19.98
CA GLY A 98 -17.99 -23.48 -20.79
C GLY A 98 -16.72 -22.70 -21.15
N MET A 99 -16.48 -21.53 -20.56
CA MET A 99 -15.21 -20.82 -20.77
C MET A 99 -14.06 -21.54 -20.08
N SER A 100 -12.95 -21.72 -20.79
CA SER A 100 -11.75 -22.32 -20.20
C SER A 100 -11.11 -21.36 -19.18
N LYS A 101 -10.49 -21.92 -18.13
CA LYS A 101 -9.77 -21.13 -17.09
C LYS A 101 -8.72 -20.20 -17.68
N LYS A 102 -8.02 -20.63 -18.75
CA LYS A 102 -7.04 -19.80 -19.46
C LYS A 102 -7.67 -18.53 -20.05
N LYS A 103 -8.86 -18.64 -20.65
CA LYS A 103 -9.58 -17.48 -21.21
C LYS A 103 -10.02 -16.51 -20.12
N ILE A 104 -10.51 -17.02 -18.99
CA ILE A 104 -10.90 -16.17 -17.83
C ILE A 104 -9.70 -15.45 -17.24
N SER A 105 -8.58 -16.17 -17.06
CA SER A 105 -7.31 -15.57 -16.62
C SER A 105 -6.83 -14.46 -17.56
N LEU A 106 -6.95 -14.67 -18.88
CA LEU A 106 -6.56 -13.68 -19.88
C LEU A 106 -7.46 -12.45 -19.83
N ILE A 107 -8.78 -12.63 -19.67
CA ILE A 107 -9.71 -11.51 -19.50
C ILE A 107 -9.32 -10.68 -18.28
N LEU A 108 -9.10 -11.31 -17.12
CA LEU A 108 -8.66 -10.61 -15.92
C LEU A 108 -7.32 -9.89 -16.12
N PHE A 109 -6.37 -10.52 -16.80
CA PHE A 109 -5.07 -9.92 -17.09
C PHE A 109 -5.25 -8.63 -17.92
N ILE A 110 -6.06 -8.66 -18.98
CA ILE A 110 -6.34 -7.48 -19.82
C ILE A 110 -7.07 -6.40 -19.00
N GLU A 111 -8.07 -6.76 -18.21
CA GLU A 111 -8.83 -5.82 -17.38
C GLU A 111 -7.93 -5.12 -16.36
N THR A 112 -7.13 -5.89 -15.61
CA THR A 112 -6.19 -5.31 -14.64
C THR A 112 -5.13 -4.46 -15.34
N LEU A 113 -4.61 -4.87 -16.49
CA LEU A 113 -3.62 -4.11 -17.25
C LEU A 113 -4.17 -2.72 -17.66
N ILE A 114 -5.40 -2.66 -18.19
CA ILE A 114 -6.04 -1.40 -18.56
C ILE A 114 -6.19 -0.48 -17.34
N ILE A 115 -6.69 -1.03 -16.23
CA ILE A 115 -6.88 -0.27 -15.00
C ILE A 115 -5.54 0.23 -14.46
N GLY A 116 -4.48 -0.59 -14.50
CA GLY A 116 -3.15 -0.21 -14.07
C GLY A 116 -2.58 0.96 -14.87
N ILE A 117 -2.68 0.92 -16.19
CA ILE A 117 -2.20 2.01 -17.06
C ILE A 117 -2.97 3.31 -16.77
N VAL A 118 -4.31 3.24 -16.71
CA VAL A 118 -5.12 4.43 -16.42
C VAL A 118 -4.83 4.97 -15.01
N SER A 119 -4.68 4.09 -14.02
CA SER A 119 -4.32 4.49 -12.65
C SER A 119 -2.95 5.14 -12.57
N LEU A 120 -1.99 4.66 -13.35
CA LEU A 120 -0.63 5.23 -13.41
C LEU A 120 -0.68 6.67 -13.95
N VAL A 121 -1.37 6.88 -15.09
CA VAL A 121 -1.48 8.21 -15.70
C VAL A 121 -2.20 9.21 -14.78
N VAL A 122 -3.35 8.81 -14.24
CA VAL A 122 -4.13 9.65 -13.32
C VAL A 122 -3.36 9.87 -12.01
N GLY A 123 -2.73 8.83 -11.48
CA GLY A 123 -1.95 8.89 -10.25
C GLY A 123 -0.72 9.79 -10.37
N LEU A 124 -0.01 9.77 -11.50
CA LEU A 124 1.09 10.71 -11.77
C LEU A 124 0.58 12.15 -11.86
N GLY A 125 -0.55 12.39 -12.52
CA GLY A 125 -1.15 13.73 -12.59
C GLY A 125 -1.52 14.28 -11.20
N ILE A 126 -2.21 13.47 -10.39
CA ILE A 126 -2.56 13.84 -9.01
C ILE A 126 -1.30 13.97 -8.15
N GLY A 127 -0.33 13.06 -8.29
CA GLY A 127 0.94 13.10 -7.59
C GLY A 127 1.73 14.37 -7.89
N PHE A 128 1.75 14.80 -9.14
CA PHE A 128 2.36 16.09 -9.54
C PHE A 128 1.69 17.27 -8.82
N LEU A 129 0.36 17.34 -8.81
CA LEU A 129 -0.36 18.42 -8.12
C LEU A 129 -0.10 18.38 -6.60
N LEU A 130 -0.14 17.22 -5.98
CA LEU A 130 0.14 17.05 -4.55
C LEU A 130 1.60 17.36 -4.21
N SER A 131 2.56 17.07 -5.09
CA SER A 131 3.96 17.39 -4.86
C SER A 131 4.22 18.89 -4.80
N GLN A 132 3.47 19.69 -5.57
CA GLN A 132 3.56 21.16 -5.48
C GLN A 132 3.04 21.68 -4.13
N LEU A 133 1.94 21.11 -3.63
CA LEU A 133 1.43 21.47 -2.30
C LEU A 133 2.43 21.10 -1.20
N MET A 134 3.03 19.92 -1.28
CA MET A 134 4.06 19.49 -0.33
C MET A 134 5.33 20.36 -0.40
N SER A 135 5.72 20.81 -1.60
CA SER A 135 6.84 21.76 -1.77
C SER A 135 6.60 23.07 -1.05
N ILE A 136 5.38 23.62 -1.13
CA ILE A 136 5.00 24.85 -0.42
C ILE A 136 5.05 24.63 1.10
N LEU A 137 4.56 23.49 1.58
CA LEU A 137 4.61 23.15 3.01
C LEU A 137 6.05 23.04 3.52
N VAL A 138 6.90 22.35 2.76
CA VAL A 138 8.33 22.19 3.10
C VAL A 138 9.03 23.54 3.09
N ALA A 139 8.80 24.39 2.07
CA ALA A 139 9.37 25.72 2.00
C ALA A 139 8.99 26.60 3.21
N ASN A 140 7.73 26.56 3.64
CA ASN A 140 7.27 27.25 4.83
C ASN A 140 7.93 26.73 6.12
N MET A 141 8.18 25.43 6.23
CA MET A 141 8.85 24.84 7.41
C MET A 141 10.32 25.26 7.52
N PHE A 142 10.99 25.51 6.40
CA PHE A 142 12.39 25.93 6.36
C PHE A 142 12.59 27.44 6.21
N GLU A 143 11.51 28.25 6.37
CA GLU A 143 11.55 29.70 6.20
C GLU A 143 12.23 30.14 4.88
N ALA A 144 12.09 29.30 3.83
CA ALA A 144 12.69 29.59 2.54
C ALA A 144 11.89 30.66 1.81
N ASP A 145 12.61 31.54 1.06
CA ASP A 145 12.01 32.63 0.29
C ASP A 145 11.03 32.10 -0.78
N LEU A 146 9.73 32.19 -0.48
CA LEU A 146 8.66 31.81 -1.40
C LEU A 146 8.58 32.65 -2.68
N THR A 147 9.28 33.78 -2.73
CA THR A 147 9.33 34.66 -3.91
C THR A 147 9.96 33.99 -5.14
N ARG A 148 10.67 32.89 -4.95
CA ARG A 148 11.33 32.11 -6.02
C ARG A 148 10.69 30.74 -6.28
N PHE A 149 9.49 30.52 -5.75
CA PHE A 149 8.78 29.26 -5.99
C PHE A 149 8.51 29.08 -7.50
N GLN A 150 9.03 28.00 -8.06
CA GLN A 150 8.79 27.61 -9.43
C GLN A 150 8.10 26.24 -9.46
N PHE A 151 7.11 26.09 -10.32
CA PHE A 151 6.51 24.81 -10.59
C PHE A 151 7.54 23.89 -11.27
N VAL A 152 8.08 22.95 -10.51
CA VAL A 152 9.10 22.02 -10.99
C VAL A 152 8.51 20.64 -11.17
N PHE A 153 8.58 20.15 -12.40
CA PHE A 153 8.27 18.76 -12.70
C PHE A 153 9.52 17.91 -12.48
N SER A 154 9.45 16.99 -11.49
CA SER A 154 10.54 16.05 -11.25
C SER A 154 10.49 14.89 -12.26
N THR A 155 11.33 14.96 -13.28
CA THR A 155 11.47 13.88 -14.27
C THR A 155 12.03 12.60 -13.61
N ASN A 156 12.95 12.74 -12.66
CA ASN A 156 13.51 11.60 -11.93
C ASN A 156 12.45 10.87 -11.10
N ALA A 157 11.61 11.61 -10.36
CA ALA A 157 10.51 11.03 -9.61
C ALA A 157 9.51 10.33 -10.53
N CYS A 158 9.21 10.92 -11.70
CA CYS A 158 8.32 10.32 -12.68
C CYS A 158 8.87 8.97 -13.20
N ILE A 159 10.14 8.94 -13.61
CA ILE A 159 10.79 7.73 -14.10
C ILE A 159 10.87 6.66 -13.01
N LYS A 160 11.31 7.00 -11.80
CA LYS A 160 11.33 6.08 -10.65
C LYS A 160 9.94 5.50 -10.40
N THR A 161 8.91 6.34 -10.32
CA THR A 161 7.52 5.90 -10.09
C THR A 161 7.04 4.94 -11.18
N LEU A 162 7.31 5.26 -12.43
CA LEU A 162 6.94 4.44 -13.58
C LEU A 162 7.62 3.06 -13.51
N ILE A 163 8.93 3.01 -13.24
CA ILE A 163 9.68 1.76 -13.16
C ILE A 163 9.20 0.90 -11.98
N TYR A 164 9.17 1.45 -10.76
CA TYR A 164 8.78 0.69 -9.57
C TYR A 164 7.34 0.20 -9.66
N PHE A 165 6.41 1.07 -10.06
CA PHE A 165 5.01 0.67 -10.25
C PHE A 165 4.88 -0.42 -11.30
N SER A 166 5.53 -0.30 -12.45
CA SER A 166 5.46 -1.29 -13.52
C SER A 166 5.97 -2.65 -13.08
N ILE A 167 7.11 -2.70 -12.37
CA ILE A 167 7.68 -3.96 -11.87
C ILE A 167 6.73 -4.62 -10.86
N ILE A 168 6.30 -3.87 -9.85
CA ILE A 168 5.41 -4.38 -8.80
C ILE A 168 4.10 -4.85 -9.42
N TYR A 169 3.53 -4.03 -10.29
CA TYR A 169 2.25 -4.31 -10.92
C TYR A 169 2.30 -5.55 -11.81
N PHE A 170 3.36 -5.71 -12.58
CA PHE A 170 3.58 -6.88 -13.44
C PHE A 170 3.70 -8.17 -12.61
N VAL A 171 4.45 -8.15 -11.53
CA VAL A 171 4.57 -9.28 -10.61
C VAL A 171 3.20 -9.63 -10.02
N VAL A 172 2.42 -8.65 -9.56
CA VAL A 172 1.08 -8.87 -9.01
C VAL A 172 0.13 -9.46 -10.06
N MET A 173 0.17 -8.98 -11.30
CA MET A 173 -0.64 -9.53 -12.39
C MET A 173 -0.34 -11.01 -12.66
N ILE A 174 0.93 -11.41 -12.66
CA ILE A 174 1.34 -12.81 -12.82
C ILE A 174 0.77 -13.65 -11.67
N PHE A 175 0.93 -13.21 -10.42
CA PHE A 175 0.40 -13.92 -9.26
C PHE A 175 -1.12 -14.10 -9.32
N ASN A 176 -1.85 -13.07 -9.73
CA ASN A 176 -3.30 -13.12 -9.89
C ASN A 176 -3.73 -14.12 -10.96
N THR A 177 -3.05 -14.11 -12.09
CA THR A 177 -3.30 -15.04 -13.21
C THR A 177 -3.09 -16.49 -12.78
N ILE A 178 -2.00 -16.77 -12.04
CA ILE A 178 -1.70 -18.10 -11.51
C ILE A 178 -2.77 -18.52 -10.47
N ASN A 179 -3.16 -17.63 -9.56
CA ASN A 179 -4.14 -17.94 -8.54
C ASN A 179 -5.48 -18.33 -9.13
N ILE A 180 -5.99 -17.60 -10.13
CA ILE A 180 -7.26 -17.94 -10.79
C ILE A 180 -7.17 -19.26 -11.54
N SER A 181 -6.06 -19.54 -12.22
CA SER A 181 -5.87 -20.80 -12.93
C SER A 181 -5.97 -22.02 -12.01
N LYS A 182 -5.59 -21.87 -10.74
CA LYS A 182 -5.61 -22.92 -9.72
C LYS A 182 -6.95 -23.06 -8.99
N CYS A 183 -7.86 -22.08 -9.06
CA CYS A 183 -9.14 -22.11 -8.37
C CYS A 183 -10.05 -23.21 -8.92
N LYS A 184 -10.77 -23.90 -8.02
CA LYS A 184 -11.81 -24.88 -8.38
C LYS A 184 -13.15 -24.14 -8.58
N LEU A 185 -13.99 -24.63 -9.50
CA LEU A 185 -15.32 -24.08 -9.78
C LEU A 185 -16.18 -23.98 -8.50
N ILE A 186 -16.17 -25.02 -7.68
CA ILE A 186 -16.92 -25.10 -6.43
C ILE A 186 -16.48 -24.00 -5.46
N ASP A 187 -15.18 -23.72 -5.38
CA ASP A 187 -14.63 -22.68 -4.50
C ASP A 187 -15.03 -21.27 -4.95
N LEU A 188 -15.12 -21.04 -6.25
CA LEU A 188 -15.56 -19.77 -6.83
C LEU A 188 -17.05 -19.52 -6.61
N MET A 189 -17.90 -20.52 -6.82
CA MET A 189 -19.35 -20.38 -6.66
C MET A 189 -19.77 -20.25 -5.18
N HIS A 190 -19.08 -20.95 -4.27
CA HIS A 190 -19.39 -20.94 -2.84
C HIS A 190 -18.53 -19.95 -2.02
N SER A 191 -17.74 -19.09 -2.68
CA SER A 191 -16.85 -18.15 -2.02
C SER A 191 -17.55 -17.24 -0.98
N ASN A 192 -18.80 -16.85 -1.22
CA ASN A 192 -19.59 -16.03 -0.30
C ASN A 192 -20.28 -16.84 0.82
N LYS A 193 -20.37 -18.16 0.70
CA LYS A 193 -20.99 -19.03 1.72
C LYS A 193 -19.95 -19.65 2.66
N LYS A 194 -18.68 -19.66 2.28
CA LYS A 194 -17.60 -20.09 3.17
C LYS A 194 -17.37 -18.99 4.21
N SER A 195 -17.98 -19.16 5.38
CA SER A 195 -17.59 -18.41 6.58
C SER A 195 -16.09 -18.65 6.80
N GLU A 196 -15.28 -17.60 6.72
CA GLU A 196 -13.87 -17.71 7.09
C GLU A 196 -13.83 -18.18 8.56
N LYS A 197 -13.26 -19.35 8.80
CA LYS A 197 -13.05 -19.84 10.17
C LYS A 197 -12.12 -18.85 10.85
N ILE A 198 -12.64 -18.06 11.78
CA ILE A 198 -11.84 -17.18 12.62
C ILE A 198 -10.91 -18.08 13.42
N LYS A 199 -9.66 -18.19 13.00
CA LYS A 199 -8.62 -18.85 13.80
C LYS A 199 -8.29 -17.91 14.95
N LEU A 200 -8.93 -18.13 16.09
CA LEU A 200 -8.60 -17.44 17.32
C LEU A 200 -7.14 -17.77 17.67
N LYS A 201 -6.29 -16.76 17.67
CA LYS A 201 -4.90 -16.89 18.12
C LYS A 201 -4.88 -17.03 19.65
N ASN A 202 -3.91 -17.76 20.16
CA ASN A 202 -3.74 -17.86 21.63
C ASN A 202 -3.53 -16.46 22.21
N PRO A 203 -4.37 -16.03 23.17
CA PRO A 203 -4.32 -14.65 23.69
C PRO A 203 -3.02 -14.37 24.46
N LEU A 204 -2.52 -15.36 25.19
CA LEU A 204 -1.23 -15.22 25.91
C LEU A 204 -0.09 -14.93 24.94
N PHE A 205 -0.06 -15.63 23.79
CA PHE A 205 0.95 -15.36 22.76
C PHE A 205 0.79 -13.94 22.18
N CYS A 206 -0.43 -13.50 21.89
CA CYS A 206 -0.68 -12.14 21.41
C CYS A 206 -0.27 -11.08 22.43
N THR A 207 -0.53 -11.30 23.74
CA THR A 207 -0.13 -10.35 24.80
C THR A 207 1.41 -10.26 24.90
N ILE A 208 2.11 -11.38 24.86
CA ILE A 208 3.58 -11.40 24.92
C ILE A 208 4.17 -10.66 23.71
N VAL A 209 3.69 -10.97 22.51
CA VAL A 209 4.13 -10.30 21.28
C VAL A 209 3.84 -8.79 21.34
N PHE A 210 2.69 -8.39 21.87
CA PHE A 210 2.33 -6.99 22.04
C PHE A 210 3.33 -6.25 22.94
N ILE A 211 3.62 -6.81 24.12
CA ILE A 211 4.57 -6.20 25.07
C ILE A 211 5.96 -6.08 24.48
N ILE A 212 6.47 -7.15 23.85
CA ILE A 212 7.79 -7.15 23.21
C ILE A 212 7.85 -6.10 22.09
N SER A 213 6.80 -6.02 21.28
CA SER A 213 6.73 -5.04 20.18
C SER A 213 6.65 -3.60 20.68
N CYS A 214 5.94 -3.33 21.77
CA CYS A 214 5.90 -2.01 22.40
C CYS A 214 7.27 -1.60 22.97
N ILE A 215 7.98 -2.53 23.60
CA ILE A 215 9.33 -2.28 24.11
C ILE A 215 10.29 -1.99 22.94
N ALA A 216 10.24 -2.80 21.88
CA ALA A 216 11.08 -2.60 20.70
C ALA A 216 10.77 -1.27 19.99
N LEU A 217 9.50 -0.86 19.93
CA LEU A 217 9.08 0.43 19.39
C LEU A 217 9.62 1.58 20.26
N GLY A 218 9.48 1.49 21.58
CA GLY A 218 10.04 2.45 22.52
C GLY A 218 11.57 2.59 22.40
N PHE A 219 12.26 1.46 22.21
CA PHE A 219 13.70 1.46 21.97
C PHE A 219 14.08 2.15 20.65
N ALA A 220 13.32 1.90 19.57
CA ALA A 220 13.54 2.57 18.29
C ALA A 220 13.34 4.10 18.41
N TYR A 221 12.29 4.54 19.10
CA TYR A 221 12.08 5.96 19.39
C TYR A 221 13.19 6.56 20.24
N TYR A 222 13.63 5.86 21.29
CA TYR A 222 14.72 6.32 22.14
C TYR A 222 16.02 6.52 21.37
N GLN A 223 16.33 5.62 20.43
CA GLN A 223 17.52 5.79 19.58
C GLN A 223 17.42 7.03 18.68
N VAL A 224 16.23 7.33 18.13
CA VAL A 224 16.04 8.48 17.24
C VAL A 224 16.02 9.81 18.03
N THR A 225 15.43 9.82 19.23
CA THR A 225 15.33 11.03 20.07
C THR A 225 16.60 11.30 20.88
N GLY A 226 17.50 10.33 21.02
CA GLY A 226 18.72 10.41 21.84
C GLY A 226 19.83 11.31 21.32
N GLY A 227 19.58 12.12 20.28
CA GLY A 227 20.44 13.17 19.76
C GLY A 227 21.00 12.90 18.38
N ILE A 228 20.92 13.93 17.54
CA ILE A 228 21.45 13.99 16.18
C ILE A 228 22.98 13.79 16.16
N GLU A 229 23.67 14.08 17.26
CA GLU A 229 25.13 13.92 17.42
C GLU A 229 25.61 12.46 17.29
N LYS A 230 24.76 11.48 17.56
CA LYS A 230 25.07 10.04 17.40
C LYS A 230 24.74 9.49 16.01
N MET A 231 24.11 10.28 15.14
CA MET A 231 23.68 9.85 13.81
C MET A 231 24.72 10.13 12.71
N THR A 232 25.99 9.97 13.00
CA THR A 232 27.08 10.27 12.05
C THR A 232 27.15 9.28 10.87
N TYR A 233 26.50 8.12 10.97
CA TYR A 233 26.50 7.09 9.92
C TYR A 233 25.09 6.77 9.43
N ALA A 234 24.92 6.52 8.12
CA ALA A 234 23.64 6.14 7.52
C ALA A 234 22.98 4.93 8.20
N ASN A 235 23.77 3.96 8.65
CA ASN A 235 23.28 2.79 9.39
C ASN A 235 22.58 3.16 10.72
N SER A 236 22.96 4.25 11.35
CA SER A 236 22.34 4.72 12.60
C SER A 236 20.89 5.18 12.41
N ILE A 237 20.48 5.49 11.18
CA ILE A 237 19.12 5.91 10.84
C ILE A 237 18.28 4.71 10.34
N PHE A 238 18.86 3.86 9.49
CA PHE A 238 18.13 2.75 8.89
C PHE A 238 17.79 1.65 9.88
N VAL A 239 18.65 1.39 10.87
CA VAL A 239 18.40 0.36 11.90
C VAL A 239 17.18 0.70 12.77
N PRO A 240 17.07 1.89 13.42
CA PRO A 240 15.87 2.26 14.16
C PRO A 240 14.60 2.30 13.30
N MET A 241 14.73 2.76 12.05
CA MET A 241 13.62 2.79 11.11
C MET A 241 13.10 1.38 10.78
N GLY A 242 14.00 0.43 10.54
CA GLY A 242 13.67 -0.98 10.32
C GLY A 242 13.02 -1.62 11.56
N ILE A 243 13.60 -1.41 12.74
CA ILE A 243 13.05 -1.89 14.02
C ILE A 243 11.66 -1.27 14.26
N GLY A 244 11.50 0.02 14.03
CA GLY A 244 10.23 0.73 14.17
C GLY A 244 9.15 0.17 13.26
N ALA A 245 9.45 -0.06 11.98
CA ALA A 245 8.52 -0.62 11.01
C ALA A 245 8.06 -2.04 11.39
N VAL A 246 9.01 -2.91 11.73
CA VAL A 246 8.73 -4.29 12.15
C VAL A 246 7.93 -4.32 13.45
N SER A 247 8.32 -3.50 14.43
CA SER A 247 7.61 -3.41 15.72
C SER A 247 6.18 -2.91 15.54
N THR A 248 5.97 -1.89 14.71
CA THR A 248 4.64 -1.35 14.41
C THR A 248 3.76 -2.44 13.77
N PHE A 249 4.28 -3.20 12.83
CA PHE A 249 3.56 -4.33 12.24
C PHE A 249 3.11 -5.34 13.30
N PHE A 250 4.01 -5.75 14.20
CA PHE A 250 3.68 -6.71 15.25
C PHE A 250 2.74 -6.14 16.33
N VAL A 251 2.80 -4.83 16.62
CA VAL A 251 1.83 -4.16 17.49
C VAL A 251 0.42 -4.29 16.92
N PHE A 252 0.21 -3.91 15.64
CA PHE A 252 -1.11 -4.03 15.02
C PHE A 252 -1.57 -5.48 14.87
N TRP A 253 -0.66 -6.38 14.52
CA TRP A 253 -0.96 -7.80 14.39
C TRP A 253 -1.40 -8.44 15.71
N SER A 254 -0.75 -8.14 16.81
CA SER A 254 -1.08 -8.64 18.15
C SER A 254 -2.33 -7.96 18.72
N LEU A 255 -2.46 -6.64 18.52
CA LEU A 255 -3.62 -5.86 18.92
C LEU A 255 -4.90 -6.37 18.27
N SER A 256 -4.86 -6.67 16.97
CA SER A 256 -5.98 -7.27 16.24
C SER A 256 -6.44 -8.59 16.89
N GLY A 257 -5.49 -9.46 17.27
CA GLY A 257 -5.82 -10.72 17.96
C GLY A 257 -6.40 -10.53 19.37
N LEU A 258 -5.88 -9.56 20.12
CA LEU A 258 -6.35 -9.21 21.46
C LEU A 258 -7.75 -8.60 21.44
N LEU A 259 -7.97 -7.59 20.57
CA LEU A 259 -9.27 -6.92 20.43
C LEU A 259 -10.37 -7.92 20.06
N LEU A 260 -10.14 -8.79 19.09
CA LEU A 260 -11.09 -9.84 18.72
C LEU A 260 -11.48 -10.71 19.92
N LYS A 261 -10.52 -11.11 20.73
CA LYS A 261 -10.82 -11.94 21.90
C LYS A 261 -11.55 -11.19 23.00
N ILE A 262 -11.16 -9.94 23.28
CA ILE A 262 -11.85 -9.09 24.26
C ILE A 262 -13.31 -8.93 23.86
N PHE A 263 -13.59 -8.59 22.61
CA PHE A 263 -14.95 -8.42 22.11
C PHE A 263 -15.78 -9.72 22.18
N ILE A 264 -15.19 -10.87 21.82
CA ILE A 264 -15.87 -12.17 21.90
C ILE A 264 -16.13 -12.57 23.37
N SER A 265 -15.24 -12.20 24.30
CA SER A 265 -15.38 -12.47 25.73
C SER A 265 -16.49 -11.64 26.38
N MET A 266 -16.76 -10.45 25.87
CA MET A 266 -17.85 -9.57 26.35
C MET A 266 -19.19 -10.00 25.76
N LYS A 267 -19.76 -11.11 26.25
CA LYS A 267 -21.00 -11.72 25.74
C LYS A 267 -22.16 -10.71 25.60
N ASN A 268 -22.35 -9.82 26.56
CA ASN A 268 -23.43 -8.83 26.54
C ASN A 268 -23.30 -7.83 25.37
N THR A 269 -22.10 -7.47 24.99
CA THR A 269 -21.84 -6.56 23.87
C THR A 269 -21.79 -7.30 22.52
N TYR A 270 -21.29 -8.53 22.53
CA TYR A 270 -21.17 -9.36 21.34
C TYR A 270 -22.52 -9.74 20.73
N TYR A 271 -23.50 -10.13 21.57
CA TYR A 271 -24.84 -10.54 21.14
C TYR A 271 -25.83 -9.39 21.03
N LYS A 272 -25.46 -8.14 21.32
CA LYS A 272 -26.34 -6.98 21.24
C LYS A 272 -26.42 -6.45 19.81
N GLY A 273 -27.58 -6.58 19.17
CA GLY A 273 -27.85 -6.06 17.82
C GLY A 273 -26.97 -6.67 16.73
N LEU A 274 -26.40 -5.84 15.87
CA LEU A 274 -25.56 -6.22 14.73
C LEU A 274 -24.06 -6.38 15.07
N ASN A 275 -23.67 -6.26 16.33
CA ASN A 275 -22.25 -6.25 16.72
C ASN A 275 -21.51 -7.53 16.35
N SER A 276 -22.15 -8.70 16.46
CA SER A 276 -21.56 -9.98 16.05
C SER A 276 -21.31 -10.06 14.55
N PHE A 277 -22.14 -9.39 13.75
CA PHE A 277 -21.97 -9.31 12.30
C PHE A 277 -20.83 -8.37 11.92
N THR A 278 -20.80 -7.19 12.54
CA THR A 278 -19.74 -6.18 12.27
C THR A 278 -18.36 -6.70 12.67
N LEU A 279 -18.26 -7.36 13.84
CA LEU A 279 -17.00 -7.97 14.31
C LEU A 279 -16.50 -9.14 13.44
N ARG A 280 -17.39 -9.80 12.71
CA ARG A 280 -16.99 -10.84 11.74
C ARG A 280 -16.45 -10.28 10.43
N GLN A 281 -16.68 -8.99 10.17
CA GLN A 281 -16.16 -8.31 8.97
C GLN A 281 -14.79 -7.66 9.19
N PHE A 282 -14.38 -7.48 10.45
CA PHE A 282 -13.04 -7.06 10.86
C PHE A 282 -12.12 -8.28 11.04
#